data_6b3dc642f9724597b8b7431a83a61457
#
_entry.id   6b3dc642f9724597b8b7431a83a61457
#
_cell.length_a   1.000
_cell.length_b   1.000
_cell.length_c   1.000
_cell.angle_alpha   90.00
_cell.angle_beta   90.00
_cell.angle_gamma   90.00
#
_symmetry.space_group_name_H-M   'P 1'
#
loop_
_entity.id
_entity.type
_entity.pdbx_description
1 polymer ?
#
loop_
_entity_poly.entity_id
_entity_poly.type
_entity_poly.pdbx_seq_one_letter_code
_entity_poly.pdbx_strand_id
1 'polypeptide(L)'
;MLFLFAVPYGLGAGTIDASVNHYVANNYSGSVMNFLHCFYGVGAVISPYIMALALKYARWNEGYRWTSYIQILILLVCIFSLPLWKANGKDEEEDHSNSAGIREALKVPAIIFTLISFYAYCAGEATCFLWTPSYFAGTKEGLSADTIASFGALIFGGLMLGRLISGFISNKLGDRKLIRIGIFIELLGIIMVFLPDVDYRIAVAGFVIIGTGMGPVYPAIQHMAPANFGKKYSAAAIGLQMASAYVGSTFMPMVFGILQQKVGIEIMPVYILIFALINFSMLEVAYRLLKKEKVS
;
A
#
# COMPACT_ATOMS: atom_id res chain seq x y z
N MET A 1 -21.33 -15.64 -11.84
CA MET A 1 -21.90 -14.71 -10.83
C MET A 1 -20.82 -13.93 -10.07
N LEU A 2 -19.76 -14.53 -9.54
CA LEU A 2 -18.72 -13.81 -8.78
C LEU A 2 -18.13 -12.61 -9.54
N PHE A 3 -17.82 -12.75 -10.83
CA PHE A 3 -17.30 -11.64 -11.66
C PHE A 3 -18.26 -10.46 -11.78
N LEU A 4 -19.57 -10.70 -11.82
CA LEU A 4 -20.56 -9.62 -11.88
C LEU A 4 -20.62 -8.82 -10.59
N PHE A 5 -20.44 -9.45 -9.44
CA PHE A 5 -20.39 -8.79 -8.14
C PHE A 5 -19.03 -8.14 -7.86
N ALA A 6 -17.95 -8.60 -8.49
CA ALA A 6 -16.64 -8.00 -8.33
C ALA A 6 -16.58 -6.55 -8.84
N VAL A 7 -17.32 -6.22 -9.91
CA VAL A 7 -17.33 -4.86 -10.48
C VAL A 7 -17.91 -3.83 -9.50
N PRO A 8 -19.17 -3.94 -9.00
CA PRO A 8 -19.70 -2.99 -8.04
C PRO A 8 -18.92 -2.98 -6.73
N TYR A 9 -18.39 -4.12 -6.28
CA TYR A 9 -17.54 -4.19 -5.11
C TYR A 9 -16.24 -3.39 -5.31
N GLY A 10 -15.56 -3.58 -6.43
CA GLY A 10 -14.32 -2.86 -6.76
C GLY A 10 -14.54 -1.35 -6.90
N LEU A 11 -15.64 -0.94 -7.55
CA LEU A 11 -16.02 0.48 -7.63
C LEU A 11 -16.27 1.09 -6.25
N GLY A 12 -17.01 0.40 -5.39
CA GLY A 12 -17.27 0.85 -4.01
C GLY A 12 -15.98 0.94 -3.19
N ALA A 13 -15.16 -0.10 -3.21
CA ALA A 13 -13.90 -0.15 -2.48
C ALA A 13 -12.94 0.97 -2.93
N GLY A 14 -12.75 1.15 -4.25
CA GLY A 14 -11.88 2.18 -4.79
C GLY A 14 -12.36 3.60 -4.49
N THR A 15 -13.69 3.83 -4.51
CA THR A 15 -14.27 5.13 -4.17
C THR A 15 -14.05 5.46 -2.69
N ILE A 16 -14.32 4.51 -1.78
CA ILE A 16 -14.11 4.71 -0.35
C ILE A 16 -12.63 4.96 -0.06
N ASP A 17 -11.75 4.16 -0.63
CA ASP A 17 -10.31 4.25 -0.41
C ASP A 17 -9.78 5.63 -0.86
N ALA A 18 -10.09 6.07 -2.07
CA ALA A 18 -9.68 7.39 -2.56
C ALA A 18 -10.26 8.53 -1.72
N SER A 19 -11.54 8.46 -1.35
CA SER A 19 -12.22 9.52 -0.59
C SER A 19 -11.69 9.65 0.82
N VAL A 20 -11.48 8.53 1.53
CA VAL A 20 -10.95 8.53 2.90
C VAL A 20 -9.51 9.02 2.92
N ASN A 21 -8.68 8.57 1.98
CA ASN A 21 -7.29 9.04 1.87
C ASN A 21 -7.25 10.55 1.58
N HIS A 22 -8.08 11.04 0.65
CA HIS A 22 -8.17 12.48 0.36
C HIS A 22 -8.63 13.28 1.58
N TYR A 23 -9.66 12.82 2.28
CA TYR A 23 -10.17 13.47 3.48
C TYR A 23 -9.12 13.55 4.59
N VAL A 24 -8.44 12.43 4.88
CA VAL A 24 -7.40 12.38 5.91
C VAL A 24 -6.20 13.23 5.52
N ALA A 25 -5.78 13.20 4.25
CA ALA A 25 -4.65 14.01 3.77
C ALA A 25 -4.88 15.52 3.90
N ASN A 26 -6.13 15.98 3.76
CA ASN A 26 -6.47 17.41 3.87
C ASN A 26 -6.73 17.86 5.30
N ASN A 27 -7.24 16.97 6.17
CA ASN A 27 -7.77 17.38 7.48
C ASN A 27 -6.95 16.88 8.67
N TYR A 28 -6.05 15.92 8.48
CA TYR A 28 -5.31 15.28 9.57
C TYR A 28 -3.82 15.21 9.30
N SER A 29 -3.05 14.84 10.34
CA SER A 29 -1.61 14.70 10.26
C SER A 29 -1.17 13.38 9.63
N GLY A 30 0.09 13.30 9.19
CA GLY A 30 0.71 12.06 8.70
C GLY A 30 0.66 10.90 9.70
N SER A 31 0.61 11.20 11.00
CA SER A 31 0.39 10.21 12.07
C SER A 31 -0.94 9.49 11.89
N VAL A 32 -2.03 10.24 11.69
CA VAL A 32 -3.38 9.68 11.49
C VAL A 32 -3.43 8.86 10.20
N MET A 33 -2.80 9.34 9.12
CA MET A 33 -2.70 8.61 7.86
C MET A 33 -1.98 7.26 8.04
N ASN A 34 -0.87 7.22 8.79
CA ASN A 34 -0.16 5.98 9.07
C ASN A 34 -0.99 5.02 9.93
N PHE A 35 -1.71 5.51 10.94
CA PHE A 35 -2.62 4.67 11.73
C PHE A 35 -3.80 4.14 10.91
N LEU A 36 -4.40 4.95 10.02
CA LEU A 36 -5.44 4.50 9.10
C LEU A 36 -4.97 3.26 8.31
N HIS A 37 -3.78 3.34 7.73
CA HIS A 37 -3.21 2.22 6.98
C HIS A 37 -2.70 1.06 7.86
N CYS A 38 -2.40 1.31 9.15
CA CYS A 38 -2.13 0.25 10.11
C CYS A 38 -3.39 -0.60 10.35
N PHE A 39 -4.56 0.03 10.49
CA PHE A 39 -5.84 -0.69 10.64
C PHE A 39 -6.21 -1.53 9.41
N TYR A 40 -5.81 -1.13 8.19
CA TYR A 40 -5.89 -2.00 7.02
C TYR A 40 -5.17 -3.34 7.25
N GLY A 41 -3.97 -3.30 7.83
CA GLY A 41 -3.21 -4.50 8.17
C GLY A 41 -3.91 -5.39 9.21
N VAL A 42 -4.62 -4.79 10.18
CA VAL A 42 -5.45 -5.54 11.13
C VAL A 42 -6.54 -6.33 10.39
N GLY A 43 -7.23 -5.69 9.45
CA GLY A 43 -8.22 -6.36 8.61
C GLY A 43 -7.63 -7.48 7.76
N ALA A 44 -6.46 -7.25 7.16
CA ALA A 44 -5.75 -8.23 6.34
C ALA A 44 -5.31 -9.48 7.15
N VAL A 45 -5.00 -9.31 8.43
CA VAL A 45 -4.66 -10.43 9.33
C VAL A 45 -5.93 -11.17 9.79
N ILE A 46 -6.99 -10.46 10.15
CA ILE A 46 -8.21 -11.07 10.72
C ILE A 46 -9.02 -11.83 9.66
N SER A 47 -9.11 -11.30 8.43
CA SER A 47 -10.00 -11.88 7.40
C SER A 47 -9.68 -13.34 7.02
N PRO A 48 -8.42 -13.78 6.90
CA PRO A 48 -8.11 -15.20 6.68
C PRO A 48 -8.56 -16.12 7.82
N TYR A 49 -8.50 -15.65 9.08
CA TYR A 49 -8.98 -16.44 10.23
C TYR A 49 -10.50 -16.62 10.20
N ILE A 50 -11.26 -15.60 9.81
CA ILE A 50 -12.72 -15.70 9.62
C ILE A 50 -13.02 -16.77 8.56
N MET A 51 -12.30 -16.75 7.44
CA MET A 51 -12.46 -17.76 6.39
C MET A 51 -12.04 -19.16 6.85
N ALA A 52 -10.93 -19.28 7.58
CA ALA A 52 -10.48 -20.57 8.13
C ALA A 52 -11.50 -21.17 9.09
N LEU A 53 -12.09 -20.35 9.97
CA LEU A 53 -13.18 -20.79 10.86
C LEU A 53 -14.42 -21.24 10.06
N ALA A 54 -14.79 -20.50 9.04
CA ALA A 54 -15.92 -20.87 8.18
C ALA A 54 -15.67 -22.20 7.44
N LEU A 55 -14.47 -22.41 6.92
CA LEU A 55 -14.09 -23.66 6.27
C LEU A 55 -14.06 -24.85 7.25
N LYS A 56 -13.66 -24.61 8.51
CA LYS A 56 -13.59 -25.66 9.55
C LYS A 56 -14.96 -26.08 10.06
N TYR A 57 -15.89 -25.14 10.27
CA TYR A 57 -17.15 -25.38 10.97
C TYR A 57 -18.39 -25.30 10.08
N ALA A 58 -18.27 -24.79 8.86
CA ALA A 58 -19.37 -24.60 7.94
C ALA A 58 -18.95 -24.77 6.48
N ARG A 59 -19.10 -23.72 5.65
CA ARG A 59 -18.75 -23.69 4.24
C ARG A 59 -18.09 -22.35 3.88
N TRP A 60 -17.37 -22.30 2.76
CA TRP A 60 -16.69 -21.08 2.28
C TRP A 60 -17.64 -19.86 2.11
N ASN A 61 -18.88 -20.08 1.71
CA ASN A 61 -19.88 -19.02 1.57
C ASN A 61 -20.30 -18.39 2.92
N GLU A 62 -20.23 -19.13 4.02
CA GLU A 62 -20.48 -18.59 5.36
C GLU A 62 -19.38 -17.59 5.77
N GLY A 63 -18.14 -17.81 5.38
CA GLY A 63 -17.06 -16.85 5.61
C GLY A 63 -17.36 -15.49 4.96
N TYR A 64 -17.84 -15.49 3.72
CA TYR A 64 -18.28 -14.25 3.06
C TYR A 64 -19.50 -13.63 3.76
N ARG A 65 -20.44 -14.46 4.24
CA ARG A 65 -21.61 -13.97 4.97
C ARG A 65 -21.21 -13.30 6.29
N TRP A 66 -20.33 -13.91 7.06
CA TRP A 66 -19.82 -13.31 8.32
C TRP A 66 -19.09 -12.01 8.07
N THR A 67 -18.24 -11.97 7.05
CA THR A 67 -17.56 -10.74 6.64
C THR A 67 -18.56 -9.65 6.22
N SER A 68 -19.64 -10.03 5.52
CA SER A 68 -20.70 -9.08 5.11
C SER A 68 -21.43 -8.48 6.32
N TYR A 69 -21.66 -9.24 7.38
CA TYR A 69 -22.27 -8.70 8.62
C TYR A 69 -21.37 -7.65 9.27
N ILE A 70 -20.04 -7.89 9.29
CA ILE A 70 -19.08 -6.90 9.78
C ILE A 70 -19.10 -5.64 8.91
N GLN A 71 -19.15 -5.78 7.60
CA GLN A 71 -19.23 -4.64 6.68
C GLN A 71 -20.55 -3.85 6.84
N ILE A 72 -21.68 -4.53 7.07
CA ILE A 72 -22.95 -3.86 7.36
C ILE A 72 -22.86 -3.07 8.68
N LEU A 73 -22.24 -3.64 9.72
CA LEU A 73 -22.03 -2.92 10.98
C LEU A 73 -21.19 -1.66 10.77
N ILE A 74 -20.07 -1.78 10.01
CA ILE A 74 -19.23 -0.63 9.66
C ILE A 74 -20.04 0.41 8.88
N LEU A 75 -20.83 0.00 7.89
CA LEU A 75 -21.69 0.88 7.13
C LEU A 75 -22.68 1.65 8.02
N LEU A 76 -23.30 0.98 8.98
CA LEU A 76 -24.20 1.61 9.95
C LEU A 76 -23.45 2.66 10.79
N VAL A 77 -22.27 2.31 11.30
CA VAL A 77 -21.41 3.27 12.04
C VAL A 77 -21.09 4.48 11.16
N CYS A 78 -20.72 4.28 9.90
CA CYS A 78 -20.46 5.38 8.96
C CYS A 78 -21.71 6.26 8.75
N ILE A 79 -22.90 5.67 8.54
CA ILE A 79 -24.16 6.41 8.36
C ILE A 79 -24.47 7.25 9.62
N PHE A 80 -24.38 6.67 10.82
CA PHE A 80 -24.64 7.38 12.07
C PHE A 80 -23.58 8.46 12.37
N SER A 81 -22.36 8.33 11.84
CA SER A 81 -21.30 9.33 11.97
C SER A 81 -21.39 10.48 10.97
N LEU A 82 -22.22 10.39 9.90
CA LEU A 82 -22.36 11.43 8.88
C LEU A 82 -22.55 12.87 9.42
N PRO A 83 -23.31 13.11 10.51
CA PRO A 83 -23.42 14.46 11.07
C PRO A 83 -22.10 15.03 11.59
N LEU A 84 -21.16 14.17 12.00
CA LEU A 84 -19.84 14.58 12.52
C LEU A 84 -18.91 15.05 11.38
N TRP A 85 -19.13 14.60 10.15
CA TRP A 85 -18.31 14.94 8.98
C TRP A 85 -18.71 16.30 8.39
N LYS A 86 -19.91 16.81 8.70
CA LYS A 86 -20.45 18.10 8.17
C LYS A 86 -19.81 19.33 8.80
N ALA A 87 -19.03 19.20 9.87
CA ALA A 87 -18.46 20.33 10.59
C ALA A 87 -17.48 21.19 9.73
N ASN A 88 -16.95 20.63 8.65
CA ASN A 88 -15.99 21.30 7.74
C ASN A 88 -16.58 21.63 6.35
N GLY A 89 -17.89 21.41 6.14
CA GLY A 89 -18.51 21.40 4.81
C GLY A 89 -18.65 22.76 4.09
N LYS A 90 -18.27 23.88 4.71
CA LYS A 90 -18.24 25.17 3.97
C LYS A 90 -17.01 25.31 3.06
N ASP A 91 -15.91 24.65 3.43
CA ASP A 91 -14.69 24.67 2.62
C ASP A 91 -14.72 23.63 1.47
N GLU A 92 -15.59 22.60 1.56
CA GLU A 92 -15.70 21.55 0.55
C GLU A 92 -16.47 21.96 -0.70
N GLU A 93 -17.55 22.76 -0.57
CA GLU A 93 -18.34 23.22 -1.73
C GLU A 93 -17.53 24.18 -2.63
N GLU A 94 -16.69 25.04 -2.06
CA GLU A 94 -15.75 25.88 -2.82
C GLU A 94 -14.61 25.06 -3.46
N ASP A 95 -14.17 23.98 -2.80
CA ASP A 95 -13.09 23.12 -3.27
C ASP A 95 -13.51 22.25 -4.47
N HIS A 96 -14.74 21.77 -4.51
CA HIS A 96 -15.27 20.98 -5.63
C HIS A 96 -15.44 21.79 -6.92
N SER A 97 -15.79 23.08 -6.82
CA SER A 97 -15.96 23.95 -8.00
C SER A 97 -14.63 24.31 -8.66
N ASN A 98 -13.51 24.27 -7.90
CA ASN A 98 -12.16 24.60 -8.36
C ASN A 98 -11.23 23.40 -8.55
N SER A 99 -11.73 22.16 -8.34
CA SER A 99 -10.91 20.95 -8.46
C SER A 99 -10.53 20.67 -9.91
N ALA A 100 -9.25 20.40 -10.16
CA ALA A 100 -8.76 20.04 -11.47
C ALA A 100 -9.27 18.68 -11.92
N GLY A 101 -9.67 18.59 -13.19
CA GLY A 101 -9.97 17.30 -13.80
C GLY A 101 -8.71 16.44 -14.00
N ILE A 102 -8.94 15.13 -14.21
CA ILE A 102 -7.86 14.14 -14.44
C ILE A 102 -6.91 14.59 -15.56
N ARG A 103 -7.45 15.10 -16.67
CA ARG A 103 -6.63 15.55 -17.80
C ARG A 103 -5.73 16.74 -17.45
N GLU A 104 -6.19 17.62 -16.58
CA GLU A 104 -5.42 18.78 -16.13
C GLU A 104 -4.33 18.35 -15.15
N ALA A 105 -4.64 17.43 -14.22
CA ALA A 105 -3.68 16.87 -13.29
C ALA A 105 -2.54 16.14 -14.01
N LEU A 106 -2.82 15.39 -15.08
CA LEU A 106 -1.80 14.69 -15.86
C LEU A 106 -0.88 15.63 -16.67
N LYS A 107 -1.17 16.92 -16.76
CA LYS A 107 -0.24 17.90 -17.35
C LYS A 107 0.83 18.37 -16.36
N VAL A 108 0.69 18.07 -15.07
CA VAL A 108 1.67 18.41 -14.03
C VAL A 108 2.74 17.33 -13.97
N PRO A 109 4.00 17.57 -14.38
CA PRO A 109 5.02 16.53 -14.47
C PRO A 109 5.29 15.86 -13.12
N ALA A 110 5.28 16.61 -12.03
CA ALA A 110 5.50 16.08 -10.69
C ALA A 110 4.44 15.04 -10.28
N ILE A 111 3.19 15.19 -10.74
CA ILE A 111 2.14 14.18 -10.53
C ILE A 111 2.53 12.90 -11.25
N ILE A 112 2.92 12.96 -12.54
CA ILE A 112 3.27 11.76 -13.31
C ILE A 112 4.40 10.97 -12.64
N PHE A 113 5.46 11.64 -12.19
CA PHE A 113 6.57 10.98 -11.50
C PHE A 113 6.12 10.35 -10.17
N THR A 114 5.19 10.98 -9.46
CA THR A 114 4.62 10.41 -8.25
C THR A 114 3.74 9.18 -8.56
N LEU A 115 3.00 9.18 -9.68
CA LEU A 115 2.22 8.00 -10.11
C LEU A 115 3.14 6.81 -10.43
N ILE A 116 4.24 7.03 -11.16
CA ILE A 116 5.21 5.97 -11.48
C ILE A 116 5.86 5.44 -10.20
N SER A 117 6.21 6.34 -9.27
CA SER A 117 6.74 5.96 -7.95
C SER A 117 5.74 5.08 -7.19
N PHE A 118 4.49 5.49 -7.12
CA PHE A 118 3.45 4.79 -6.37
C PHE A 118 3.07 3.45 -6.99
N TYR A 119 3.02 3.40 -8.33
CA TYR A 119 2.91 2.15 -9.09
C TYR A 119 4.04 1.18 -8.72
N ALA A 120 5.29 1.65 -8.75
CA ALA A 120 6.45 0.81 -8.46
C ALA A 120 6.43 0.29 -7.01
N TYR A 121 6.08 1.16 -6.05
CA TYR A 121 5.90 0.74 -4.67
C TYR A 121 4.89 -0.41 -4.54
N CYS A 122 3.67 -0.23 -5.07
CA CYS A 122 2.61 -1.24 -4.97
C CYS A 122 2.91 -2.52 -5.76
N ALA A 123 3.65 -2.42 -6.86
CA ALA A 123 4.15 -3.55 -7.62
C ALA A 123 5.12 -4.42 -6.80
N GLY A 124 6.08 -3.78 -6.14
CA GLY A 124 7.04 -4.46 -5.25
C GLY A 124 6.35 -5.07 -4.02
N GLU A 125 5.51 -4.29 -3.34
CA GLU A 125 4.76 -4.72 -2.16
C GLU A 125 3.90 -5.96 -2.45
N ALA A 126 3.04 -5.90 -3.47
CA ALA A 126 2.15 -7.00 -3.81
C ALA A 126 2.89 -8.25 -4.28
N THR A 127 3.99 -8.08 -5.03
CA THR A 127 4.83 -9.22 -5.43
C THR A 127 5.49 -9.86 -4.22
N CYS A 128 6.00 -9.05 -3.30
CA CYS A 128 6.61 -9.52 -2.07
C CYS A 128 5.63 -10.35 -1.25
N PHE A 129 4.42 -9.87 -1.02
CA PHE A 129 3.40 -10.60 -0.25
C PHE A 129 2.96 -11.91 -0.91
N LEU A 130 2.73 -11.88 -2.22
CA LEU A 130 2.18 -13.04 -2.92
C LEU A 130 3.22 -14.14 -3.11
N TRP A 131 4.48 -13.79 -3.38
CA TRP A 131 5.49 -14.75 -3.83
C TRP A 131 6.49 -15.18 -2.76
N THR A 132 6.51 -14.58 -1.58
CA THR A 132 7.45 -14.98 -0.51
C THR A 132 7.30 -16.43 -0.09
N PRO A 133 6.10 -17.00 0.13
CA PRO A 133 6.00 -18.42 0.43
C PRO A 133 6.61 -19.29 -0.67
N SER A 134 6.33 -18.98 -1.95
CA SER A 134 6.88 -19.70 -3.10
C SER A 134 8.41 -19.53 -3.21
N TYR A 135 8.93 -18.36 -2.86
CA TYR A 135 10.38 -18.11 -2.81
C TYR A 135 11.07 -19.05 -1.83
N PHE A 136 10.55 -19.18 -0.60
CA PHE A 136 11.12 -20.11 0.38
C PHE A 136 10.94 -21.57 -0.03
N ALA A 137 9.80 -21.93 -0.61
CA ALA A 137 9.58 -23.29 -1.11
C ALA A 137 10.56 -23.68 -2.23
N GLY A 138 10.94 -22.73 -3.09
CA GLY A 138 11.85 -22.99 -4.19
C GLY A 138 13.34 -22.83 -3.87
N THR A 139 13.71 -22.10 -2.82
CA THR A 139 15.11 -21.76 -2.52
C THR A 139 15.67 -22.38 -1.24
N LYS A 140 14.80 -22.90 -0.35
CA LYS A 140 15.22 -23.45 0.96
C LYS A 140 14.65 -24.82 1.15
N GLU A 141 15.52 -25.80 1.32
CA GLU A 141 15.15 -27.21 1.57
C GLU A 141 14.79 -27.45 3.04
N GLY A 142 14.03 -28.51 3.31
CA GLY A 142 13.73 -29.00 4.64
C GLY A 142 12.69 -28.20 5.45
N LEU A 143 12.04 -27.20 4.84
CA LEU A 143 10.98 -26.44 5.48
C LEU A 143 9.60 -27.10 5.28
N SER A 144 8.80 -27.20 6.35
CA SER A 144 7.42 -27.68 6.25
C SER A 144 6.51 -26.67 5.56
N ALA A 145 5.46 -27.13 4.89
CA ALA A 145 4.47 -26.27 4.22
C ALA A 145 3.85 -25.24 5.18
N ASP A 146 3.56 -25.63 6.43
CA ASP A 146 3.00 -24.75 7.46
C ASP A 146 3.98 -23.64 7.84
N THR A 147 5.27 -23.97 7.97
CA THR A 147 6.34 -23.00 8.22
C THR A 147 6.43 -21.97 7.08
N ILE A 148 6.47 -22.44 5.84
CA ILE A 148 6.53 -21.61 4.64
C ILE A 148 5.30 -20.68 4.55
N ALA A 149 4.11 -21.21 4.80
CA ALA A 149 2.88 -20.41 4.79
C ALA A 149 2.90 -19.27 5.83
N SER A 150 3.52 -19.49 6.99
CA SER A 150 3.66 -18.48 8.04
C SER A 150 4.53 -17.29 7.64
N PHE A 151 5.47 -17.46 6.70
CA PHE A 151 6.39 -16.40 6.28
C PHE A 151 5.69 -15.25 5.56
N GLY A 152 4.62 -15.54 4.80
CA GLY A 152 3.77 -14.50 4.22
C GLY A 152 3.15 -13.57 5.28
N ALA A 153 2.67 -14.15 6.40
CA ALA A 153 2.12 -13.38 7.51
C ALA A 153 3.18 -12.50 8.20
N LEU A 154 4.44 -12.95 8.27
CA LEU A 154 5.52 -12.19 8.90
C LEU A 154 5.86 -10.91 8.14
N ILE A 155 5.78 -10.91 6.79
CA ILE A 155 5.99 -9.70 5.99
C ILE A 155 4.89 -8.68 6.28
N PHE A 156 3.63 -9.10 6.32
CA PHE A 156 2.51 -8.25 6.73
C PHE A 156 2.73 -7.69 8.15
N GLY A 157 3.24 -8.53 9.07
CA GLY A 157 3.63 -8.10 10.41
C GLY A 157 4.70 -6.99 10.36
N GLY A 158 5.71 -7.13 9.51
CA GLY A 158 6.72 -6.09 9.26
C GLY A 158 6.10 -4.81 8.74
N LEU A 159 5.23 -4.90 7.72
CA LEU A 159 4.52 -3.74 7.16
C LEU A 159 3.69 -3.00 8.22
N MET A 160 2.92 -3.75 9.01
CA MET A 160 2.13 -3.18 10.11
C MET A 160 3.02 -2.51 11.17
N LEU A 161 4.14 -3.15 11.53
CA LEU A 161 5.11 -2.58 12.46
C LEU A 161 5.69 -1.27 11.94
N GLY A 162 6.07 -1.23 10.66
CA GLY A 162 6.54 -0.02 9.99
C GLY A 162 5.51 1.10 10.02
N ARG A 163 4.25 0.81 9.71
CA ARG A 163 3.13 1.78 9.78
C ARG A 163 2.86 2.26 11.20
N LEU A 164 2.88 1.33 12.16
CA LEU A 164 2.68 1.65 13.57
C LEU A 164 3.77 2.59 14.10
N ILE A 165 5.04 2.25 13.89
CA ILE A 165 6.19 3.09 14.28
C ILE A 165 6.07 4.45 13.61
N SER A 166 5.77 4.48 12.32
CA SER A 166 5.62 5.70 11.54
C SER A 166 4.48 6.58 12.05
N GLY A 167 3.39 6.00 12.53
CA GLY A 167 2.31 6.71 13.18
C GLY A 167 2.77 7.54 14.38
N PHE A 168 3.74 7.06 15.15
CA PHE A 168 4.27 7.80 16.30
C PHE A 168 5.34 8.84 15.95
N ILE A 169 6.09 8.65 14.86
CA ILE A 169 7.27 9.49 14.54
C ILE A 169 7.06 10.44 13.37
N SER A 170 6.03 10.24 12.53
CA SER A 170 5.82 11.01 11.28
C SER A 170 5.72 12.51 11.53
N ASN A 171 5.01 12.94 12.55
CA ASN A 171 4.86 14.37 12.88
C ASN A 171 6.19 15.06 13.26
N LYS A 172 7.17 14.30 13.77
CA LYS A 172 8.50 14.82 14.13
C LYS A 172 9.46 14.81 12.97
N LEU A 173 9.43 13.75 12.15
CA LEU A 173 10.37 13.57 11.04
C LEU A 173 9.91 14.25 9.74
N GLY A 174 8.59 14.33 9.54
CA GLY A 174 7.97 14.74 8.29
C GLY A 174 8.03 13.64 7.22
N ASP A 175 7.04 13.63 6.32
CA ASP A 175 6.80 12.55 5.36
C ASP A 175 8.00 12.24 4.45
N ARG A 176 8.67 13.28 3.91
CA ARG A 176 9.80 13.08 2.99
C ARG A 176 10.98 12.33 3.62
N LYS A 177 11.31 12.65 4.87
CA LYS A 177 12.38 11.95 5.58
C LYS A 177 11.94 10.53 5.93
N LEU A 178 10.67 10.40 6.34
CA LEU A 178 10.10 9.11 6.70
C LEU A 178 10.12 8.13 5.53
N ILE A 179 9.74 8.58 4.32
CA ILE A 179 9.82 7.79 3.09
C ILE A 179 11.25 7.35 2.79
N ARG A 180 12.21 8.28 2.85
CA ARG A 180 13.62 7.95 2.56
C ARG A 180 14.19 6.93 3.54
N ILE A 181 13.86 7.06 4.84
CA ILE A 181 14.25 6.10 5.87
C ILE A 181 13.60 4.76 5.59
N GLY A 182 12.30 4.74 5.24
CA GLY A 182 11.59 3.53 4.90
C GLY A 182 12.22 2.79 3.72
N ILE A 183 12.49 3.48 2.61
CA ILE A 183 13.14 2.88 1.44
C ILE A 183 14.57 2.39 1.78
N PHE A 184 15.31 3.12 2.62
CA PHE A 184 16.62 2.66 3.06
C PHE A 184 16.54 1.36 3.88
N ILE A 185 15.56 1.25 4.79
CA ILE A 185 15.30 0.02 5.55
C ILE A 185 14.89 -1.12 4.61
N GLU A 186 14.03 -0.84 3.62
CA GLU A 186 13.64 -1.80 2.58
C GLU A 186 14.86 -2.34 1.83
N LEU A 187 15.77 -1.47 1.39
CA LEU A 187 17.01 -1.85 0.70
C LEU A 187 17.92 -2.73 1.58
N LEU A 188 18.03 -2.44 2.88
CA LEU A 188 18.76 -3.30 3.82
C LEU A 188 18.15 -4.70 3.90
N GLY A 189 16.82 -4.80 3.97
CA GLY A 189 16.14 -6.08 3.95
C GLY A 189 16.36 -6.85 2.64
N ILE A 190 16.33 -6.17 1.49
CA ILE A 190 16.62 -6.78 0.18
C ILE A 190 18.05 -7.34 0.16
N ILE A 191 19.04 -6.59 0.66
CA ILE A 191 20.43 -7.07 0.77
C ILE A 191 20.52 -8.35 1.61
N MET A 192 19.79 -8.43 2.73
CA MET A 192 19.78 -9.64 3.57
C MET A 192 19.21 -10.86 2.83
N VAL A 193 18.18 -10.66 1.98
CA VAL A 193 17.62 -11.74 1.16
C VAL A 193 18.58 -12.19 0.06
N PHE A 194 19.45 -11.29 -0.43
CA PHE A 194 20.46 -11.60 -1.45
C PHE A 194 21.65 -12.40 -0.94
N LEU A 195 21.86 -12.49 0.38
CA LEU A 195 23.02 -13.19 0.92
C LEU A 195 22.96 -14.68 0.55
N PRO A 196 23.98 -15.22 -0.16
CA PRO A 196 24.03 -16.63 -0.49
C PRO A 196 24.34 -17.48 0.75
N ASP A 197 23.91 -18.73 0.72
CA ASP A 197 24.27 -19.79 1.69
C ASP A 197 24.05 -19.45 3.18
N VAL A 198 23.16 -18.50 3.48
CA VAL A 198 22.79 -18.16 4.85
C VAL A 198 21.60 -18.98 5.33
N ASP A 199 21.49 -19.10 6.65
CA ASP A 199 20.31 -19.69 7.29
C ASP A 199 19.04 -18.97 6.80
N TYR A 200 18.01 -19.77 6.49
CA TYR A 200 16.73 -19.23 6.00
C TYR A 200 16.13 -18.15 6.93
N ARG A 201 16.46 -18.17 8.22
CA ARG A 201 16.03 -17.17 9.21
C ARG A 201 16.52 -15.77 8.88
N ILE A 202 17.70 -15.65 8.26
CA ILE A 202 18.24 -14.36 7.81
C ILE A 202 17.39 -13.82 6.65
N ALA A 203 17.03 -14.67 5.69
CA ALA A 203 16.14 -14.29 4.61
C ALA A 203 14.74 -13.91 5.14
N VAL A 204 14.19 -14.66 6.11
CA VAL A 204 12.93 -14.32 6.79
C VAL A 204 13.02 -12.95 7.45
N ALA A 205 14.07 -12.70 8.22
CA ALA A 205 14.31 -11.39 8.83
C ALA A 205 14.43 -10.29 7.76
N GLY A 206 15.10 -10.57 6.64
CA GLY A 206 15.19 -9.67 5.49
C GLY A 206 13.80 -9.29 4.96
N PHE A 207 12.90 -10.23 4.76
CA PHE A 207 11.53 -9.96 4.31
C PHE A 207 10.72 -9.17 5.34
N VAL A 208 10.87 -9.42 6.63
CA VAL A 208 10.25 -8.61 7.69
C VAL A 208 10.77 -7.16 7.65
N ILE A 209 12.06 -6.98 7.44
CA ILE A 209 12.70 -5.66 7.32
C ILE A 209 12.22 -4.95 6.05
N ILE A 210 12.08 -5.66 4.91
CA ILE A 210 11.47 -5.12 3.68
C ILE A 210 10.07 -4.59 4.01
N GLY A 211 9.21 -5.40 4.61
CA GLY A 211 7.86 -4.97 5.01
C GLY A 211 7.88 -3.75 5.93
N THR A 212 8.77 -3.73 6.93
CA THR A 212 8.92 -2.61 7.86
C THR A 212 9.33 -1.32 7.13
N GLY A 213 10.24 -1.42 6.17
CA GLY A 213 10.68 -0.30 5.34
C GLY A 213 9.57 0.23 4.41
N MET A 214 8.80 -0.66 3.82
CA MET A 214 7.65 -0.33 2.98
C MET A 214 6.53 0.37 3.76
N GLY A 215 6.39 0.08 5.07
CA GLY A 215 5.29 0.55 5.91
C GLY A 215 4.95 2.03 5.77
N PRO A 216 5.86 2.97 5.96
CA PRO A 216 5.59 4.41 5.92
C PRO A 216 5.39 4.97 4.51
N VAL A 217 5.84 4.29 3.46
CA VAL A 217 5.97 4.89 2.11
C VAL A 217 4.60 5.25 1.54
N TYR A 218 3.67 4.31 1.53
CA TYR A 218 2.32 4.50 1.00
C TYR A 218 1.56 5.64 1.72
N PRO A 219 1.38 5.59 3.05
CA PRO A 219 0.64 6.64 3.77
C PRO A 219 1.26 8.02 3.60
N ALA A 220 2.58 8.11 3.63
CA ALA A 220 3.28 9.38 3.53
C ALA A 220 3.17 10.00 2.12
N ILE A 221 3.19 9.22 1.03
CA ILE A 221 2.97 9.73 -0.33
C ILE A 221 1.56 10.29 -0.46
N GLN A 222 0.55 9.60 0.06
CA GLN A 222 -0.85 10.04 0.02
C GLN A 222 -1.05 11.32 0.86
N HIS A 223 -0.51 11.35 2.08
CA HIS A 223 -0.63 12.50 2.97
C HIS A 223 0.02 13.78 2.39
N MET A 224 1.08 13.62 1.60
CA MET A 224 1.77 14.77 1.00
C MET A 224 1.06 15.38 -0.22
N ALA A 225 0.03 14.74 -0.78
CA ALA A 225 -0.58 15.18 -2.02
C ALA A 225 -1.14 16.62 -1.95
N PRO A 226 -1.88 17.06 -0.91
CA PRO A 226 -2.34 18.44 -0.80
C PRO A 226 -1.19 19.45 -0.66
N ALA A 227 -0.15 19.11 0.11
CA ALA A 227 1.01 19.98 0.31
C ALA A 227 1.90 20.11 -0.93
N ASN A 228 1.95 19.05 -1.76
CA ASN A 228 2.74 19.01 -2.98
C ASN A 228 2.02 19.65 -4.17
N PHE A 229 0.72 19.40 -4.34
CA PHE A 229 -0.03 19.76 -5.55
C PHE A 229 -1.10 20.83 -5.32
N GLY A 230 -1.28 21.26 -4.07
CA GLY A 230 -2.33 22.21 -3.68
C GLY A 230 -3.73 21.58 -3.67
N LYS A 231 -4.69 22.30 -3.09
CA LYS A 231 -6.08 21.84 -3.00
C LYS A 231 -6.67 21.52 -4.38
N LYS A 232 -6.38 22.34 -5.38
CA LYS A 232 -6.89 22.18 -6.74
C LYS A 232 -6.60 20.80 -7.35
N TYR A 233 -5.42 20.25 -7.16
CA TYR A 233 -4.97 19.00 -7.79
C TYR A 233 -4.97 17.78 -6.84
N SER A 234 -5.13 17.99 -5.52
CA SER A 234 -4.95 16.91 -4.53
C SER A 234 -5.90 15.75 -4.74
N ALA A 235 -7.20 16.00 -4.97
CA ALA A 235 -8.19 14.96 -5.20
C ALA A 235 -7.88 14.11 -6.43
N ALA A 236 -7.58 14.78 -7.56
CA ALA A 236 -7.22 14.09 -8.80
C ALA A 236 -5.89 13.33 -8.67
N ALA A 237 -4.89 13.90 -7.98
CA ALA A 237 -3.61 13.24 -7.72
C ALA A 237 -3.77 11.99 -6.88
N ILE A 238 -4.52 12.04 -5.78
CA ILE A 238 -4.79 10.88 -4.91
C ILE A 238 -5.56 9.79 -5.68
N GLY A 239 -6.62 10.15 -6.42
CA GLY A 239 -7.37 9.19 -7.22
C GLY A 239 -6.51 8.51 -8.29
N LEU A 240 -5.64 9.27 -8.98
CA LEU A 240 -4.70 8.72 -9.95
C LEU A 240 -3.62 7.84 -9.30
N GLN A 241 -3.11 8.22 -8.11
CA GLN A 241 -2.20 7.39 -7.33
C GLN A 241 -2.85 6.05 -6.99
N MET A 242 -4.11 6.05 -6.52
CA MET A 242 -4.85 4.82 -6.23
C MET A 242 -5.02 3.95 -7.48
N ALA A 243 -5.39 4.54 -8.62
CA ALA A 243 -5.49 3.82 -9.88
C ALA A 243 -4.15 3.18 -10.29
N SER A 244 -3.04 3.92 -10.18
CA SER A 244 -1.70 3.40 -10.47
C SER A 244 -1.27 2.29 -9.51
N ALA A 245 -1.63 2.40 -8.23
CA ALA A 245 -1.42 1.39 -7.22
C ALA A 245 -2.11 0.07 -7.59
N TYR A 246 -3.40 0.13 -7.94
CA TYR A 246 -4.16 -1.07 -8.33
C TYR A 246 -3.61 -1.72 -9.59
N VAL A 247 -3.15 -0.94 -10.57
CA VAL A 247 -2.49 -1.48 -11.76
C VAL A 247 -1.19 -2.20 -11.37
N GLY A 248 -0.35 -1.58 -10.54
CA GLY A 248 0.91 -2.16 -10.08
C GLY A 248 0.70 -3.45 -9.29
N SER A 249 -0.16 -3.41 -8.28
CA SER A 249 -0.43 -4.55 -7.39
C SER A 249 -1.13 -5.73 -8.09
N THR A 250 -1.91 -5.47 -9.15
CA THR A 250 -2.60 -6.52 -9.89
C THR A 250 -1.70 -7.18 -10.93
N PHE A 251 -1.03 -6.39 -11.77
CA PHE A 251 -0.34 -6.94 -12.94
C PHE A 251 1.11 -7.37 -12.65
N MET A 252 1.82 -6.70 -11.76
CA MET A 252 3.25 -6.99 -11.58
C MET A 252 3.54 -8.31 -10.87
N PRO A 253 2.76 -8.78 -9.90
CA PRO A 253 2.89 -10.15 -9.40
C PRO A 253 2.65 -11.22 -10.49
N MET A 254 1.75 -10.95 -11.45
CA MET A 254 1.51 -11.86 -12.59
C MET A 254 2.71 -11.87 -13.56
N VAL A 255 3.27 -10.69 -13.84
CA VAL A 255 4.49 -10.57 -14.68
C VAL A 255 5.65 -11.29 -14.01
N PHE A 256 5.82 -11.16 -12.69
CA PHE A 256 6.81 -11.92 -11.94
C PHE A 256 6.57 -13.43 -12.07
N GLY A 257 5.30 -13.89 -11.98
CA GLY A 257 4.93 -15.30 -12.18
C GLY A 257 5.36 -15.87 -13.52
N ILE A 258 5.28 -15.08 -14.59
CA ILE A 258 5.76 -15.46 -15.93
C ILE A 258 7.30 -15.44 -15.97
N LEU A 259 7.91 -14.43 -15.37
CA LEU A 259 9.36 -14.26 -15.38
C LEU A 259 10.06 -15.40 -14.63
N GLN A 260 9.59 -15.74 -13.43
CA GLN A 260 10.19 -16.77 -12.58
C GLN A 260 10.12 -18.18 -13.21
N GLN A 261 9.15 -18.46 -14.07
CA GLN A 261 9.11 -19.71 -14.82
C GLN A 261 10.27 -19.87 -15.82
N LYS A 262 10.86 -18.74 -16.26
CA LYS A 262 11.94 -18.75 -17.25
C LYS A 262 13.33 -18.65 -16.62
N VAL A 263 13.46 -17.89 -15.53
CA VAL A 263 14.77 -17.56 -14.95
C VAL A 263 14.96 -18.04 -13.51
N GLY A 264 13.94 -18.71 -12.94
CA GLY A 264 13.96 -19.17 -11.54
C GLY A 264 13.38 -18.15 -10.57
N ILE A 265 12.91 -18.64 -9.42
CA ILE A 265 12.28 -17.81 -8.38
C ILE A 265 13.31 -16.97 -7.61
N GLU A 266 14.58 -17.34 -7.67
CA GLU A 266 15.73 -16.68 -7.06
C GLU A 266 15.89 -15.22 -7.56
N ILE A 267 15.29 -14.88 -8.71
CA ILE A 267 15.28 -13.51 -9.26
C ILE A 267 14.43 -12.54 -8.43
N MET A 268 13.63 -13.05 -7.49
CA MET A 268 12.68 -12.23 -6.71
C MET A 268 13.31 -11.02 -6.00
N PRO A 269 14.46 -11.13 -5.32
CA PRO A 269 15.08 -9.97 -4.68
C PRO A 269 15.51 -8.91 -5.69
N VAL A 270 16.00 -9.32 -6.89
CA VAL A 270 16.32 -8.39 -7.99
C VAL A 270 15.08 -7.66 -8.47
N TYR A 271 13.98 -8.37 -8.62
CA TYR A 271 12.72 -7.80 -9.05
C TYR A 271 12.20 -6.75 -8.07
N ILE A 272 12.21 -7.05 -6.78
CA ILE A 272 11.83 -6.10 -5.72
C ILE A 272 12.78 -4.91 -5.70
N LEU A 273 14.10 -5.13 -5.84
CA LEU A 273 15.10 -4.07 -5.88
C LEU A 273 14.84 -3.07 -7.02
N ILE A 274 14.51 -3.57 -8.22
CA ILE A 274 14.20 -2.71 -9.37
C ILE A 274 13.04 -1.78 -9.02
N PHE A 275 11.97 -2.29 -8.43
CA PHE A 275 10.82 -1.47 -8.05
C PHE A 275 11.14 -0.50 -6.91
N ALA A 276 11.91 -0.89 -5.91
CA ALA A 276 12.39 0.01 -4.85
C ALA A 276 13.22 1.17 -5.42
N LEU A 277 14.11 0.90 -6.38
CA LEU A 277 14.91 1.93 -7.05
C LEU A 277 14.08 2.84 -7.94
N ILE A 278 13.08 2.31 -8.68
CA ILE A 278 12.14 3.12 -9.46
C ILE A 278 11.33 4.01 -8.51
N ASN A 279 10.77 3.45 -7.44
CA ASN A 279 10.03 4.20 -6.43
C ASN A 279 10.85 5.38 -5.91
N PHE A 280 12.07 5.13 -5.42
CA PHE A 280 12.95 6.16 -4.90
C PHE A 280 13.29 7.22 -5.94
N SER A 281 13.75 6.80 -7.12
CA SER A 281 14.24 7.70 -8.17
C SER A 281 13.14 8.62 -8.68
N MET A 282 11.93 8.08 -8.95
CA MET A 282 10.81 8.85 -9.46
C MET A 282 10.31 9.85 -8.42
N LEU A 283 10.29 9.46 -7.16
CA LEU A 283 9.89 10.36 -6.08
C LEU A 283 10.88 11.51 -5.88
N GLU A 284 12.18 11.24 -5.96
CA GLU A 284 13.20 12.31 -5.90
C GLU A 284 13.13 13.26 -7.09
N VAL A 285 12.80 12.76 -8.29
CA VAL A 285 12.53 13.61 -9.46
C VAL A 285 11.31 14.50 -9.21
N ALA A 286 10.21 13.92 -8.71
CA ALA A 286 9.01 14.70 -8.37
C ALA A 286 9.33 15.82 -7.36
N TYR A 287 10.09 15.52 -6.31
CA TYR A 287 10.49 16.53 -5.31
C TYR A 287 11.35 17.66 -5.88
N ARG A 288 12.24 17.34 -6.82
CA ARG A 288 13.06 18.37 -7.51
C ARG A 288 12.19 19.29 -8.37
N LEU A 289 11.20 18.75 -9.08
CA LEU A 289 10.27 19.54 -9.90
C LEU A 289 9.44 20.48 -9.03
N LEU A 290 8.83 19.95 -7.95
CA LEU A 290 8.05 20.74 -7.00
C LEU A 290 8.86 21.85 -6.31
N LYS A 291 10.17 21.64 -6.09
CA LYS A 291 11.04 22.70 -5.55
C LYS A 291 11.27 23.81 -6.55
N LYS A 292 11.43 23.49 -7.85
CA LYS A 292 11.62 24.50 -8.90
C LYS A 292 10.38 25.37 -9.07
N GLU A 293 9.19 24.78 -9.07
CA GLU A 293 7.92 25.51 -9.22
C GLU A 293 7.62 26.46 -8.04
N LYS A 294 8.14 26.20 -6.84
CA LYS A 294 7.99 27.11 -5.69
C LYS A 294 8.98 28.28 -5.69
N VAL A 295 10.00 28.26 -6.52
CA VAL A 295 11.05 29.30 -6.62
C VAL A 295 10.84 30.19 -7.84
N SER A 296 10.07 29.76 -8.83
CA SER A 296 9.60 30.54 -9.98
C SER A 296 8.31 31.26 -9.66
#